data_f13723778f7e0937391ede79084eac4f
#
_entry.id   f13723778f7e0937391ede79084eac4f
#
_cell.length_a   1.000
_cell.length_b   1.000
_cell.length_c   1.000
_cell.angle_alpha   90.00
_cell.angle_beta   90.00
_cell.angle_gamma   90.00
#
_symmetry.space_group_name_H-M   'P 1'
#
loop_
_entity.id
_entity.type
_entity.pdbx_description
1 polymer ?
#
loop_
_entity_poly.entity_id
_entity_poly.type
_entity_poly.pdbx_seq_one_letter_code
_entity_poly.pdbx_strand_id
1 'polypeptide(L)'
;MIAQRAALIGAESWPRQPLLIPAVDAETGEPIVWDAAAGVPLVRAVAASSAFPGAEPPVTVDGRRYLDGALRDGTNTDLATGAHTVVVIDPLAHRHPRSTTDGAHLVAADPGTARLLDAERSDPEAWTAAYQAGKARAGAAAEELRARWRPATDRG
;
A
#
# COMPACT_ATOMS: atom_id res chain seq x y z
N MET A 1 -15.64 8.45 -3.43
CA MET A 1 -14.37 7.66 -3.42
C MET A 1 -13.31 8.22 -4.39
N ILE A 2 -13.47 8.21 -5.73
CA ILE A 2 -12.43 8.65 -6.69
C ILE A 2 -11.94 10.08 -6.40
N ALA A 3 -12.85 11.04 -6.17
CA ALA A 3 -12.48 12.42 -5.84
C ALA A 3 -11.67 12.55 -4.53
N GLN A 4 -11.98 11.73 -3.53
CA GLN A 4 -11.21 11.69 -2.28
C GLN A 4 -9.81 11.13 -2.51
N ARG A 5 -9.67 10.08 -3.34
CA ARG A 5 -8.35 9.53 -3.70
C ARG A 5 -7.53 10.53 -4.52
N ALA A 6 -8.15 11.24 -5.46
CA ALA A 6 -7.48 12.30 -6.22
C ALA A 6 -6.90 13.39 -5.30
N ALA A 7 -7.67 13.82 -4.31
CA ALA A 7 -7.22 14.81 -3.33
C ALA A 7 -6.04 14.30 -2.47
N LEU A 8 -6.04 13.01 -2.10
CA LEU A 8 -4.96 12.40 -1.31
C LEU A 8 -3.68 12.19 -2.12
N ILE A 9 -3.81 11.77 -3.38
CA ILE A 9 -2.66 11.48 -4.23
C ILE A 9 -1.94 12.78 -4.63
N GLY A 10 -2.69 13.89 -4.85
CA GLY A 10 -2.14 15.16 -5.27
C GLY A 10 -1.45 15.12 -6.65
N ALA A 11 -1.65 14.06 -7.43
CA ALA A 11 -1.08 13.87 -8.76
C ALA A 11 -2.13 13.37 -9.74
N GLU A 12 -2.14 13.91 -10.95
CA GLU A 12 -3.08 13.52 -12.02
C GLU A 12 -2.52 12.44 -12.94
N SER A 13 -1.20 12.29 -12.97
CA SER A 13 -0.50 11.36 -13.86
C SER A 13 0.41 10.39 -13.10
N TRP A 14 0.73 9.28 -13.77
CA TRP A 14 1.69 8.30 -13.28
C TRP A 14 3.07 8.95 -13.09
N PRO A 15 3.80 8.59 -12.01
CA PRO A 15 5.15 9.09 -11.79
C PRO A 15 6.13 8.52 -12.83
N ARG A 16 7.28 9.16 -12.97
CA ARG A 16 8.37 8.64 -13.82
C ARG A 16 9.04 7.39 -13.24
N GLN A 17 9.06 7.28 -11.92
CA GLN A 17 9.56 6.11 -11.22
C GLN A 17 8.60 4.94 -11.43
N PRO A 18 9.09 3.70 -11.52
CA PRO A 18 8.25 2.52 -11.58
C PRO A 18 7.26 2.50 -10.41
N LEU A 19 5.98 2.39 -10.73
CA LEU A 19 4.91 2.24 -9.76
C LEU A 19 3.99 1.12 -10.25
N LEU A 20 3.80 0.10 -9.41
CA LEU A 20 2.91 -1.02 -9.68
C LEU A 20 1.73 -0.94 -8.72
N ILE A 21 0.52 -1.03 -9.23
CA ILE A 21 -0.71 -0.95 -8.46
C ILE A 21 -1.51 -2.24 -8.68
N PRO A 22 -1.52 -3.16 -7.70
CA PRO A 22 -2.29 -4.39 -7.79
C PRO A 22 -3.77 -4.14 -7.51
N ALA A 23 -4.62 -4.92 -8.15
CA ALA A 23 -6.05 -5.03 -7.89
C ALA A 23 -6.53 -6.45 -8.19
N VAL A 24 -7.78 -6.75 -7.87
CA VAL A 24 -8.41 -8.04 -8.17
C VAL A 24 -9.71 -7.78 -8.92
N ASP A 25 -9.92 -8.48 -10.04
CA ASP A 25 -11.17 -8.44 -10.76
C ASP A 25 -12.30 -9.01 -9.90
N ALA A 26 -13.36 -8.23 -9.71
CA ALA A 26 -14.45 -8.58 -8.82
C ALA A 26 -15.35 -9.73 -9.35
N GLU A 27 -15.27 -10.05 -10.65
CA GLU A 27 -16.11 -11.07 -11.27
C GLU A 27 -15.37 -12.40 -11.41
N THR A 28 -14.08 -12.35 -11.72
CA THR A 28 -13.28 -13.55 -11.96
C THR A 28 -12.40 -13.95 -10.78
N GLY A 29 -12.10 -13.01 -9.88
CA GLY A 29 -11.12 -13.19 -8.81
C GLY A 29 -9.66 -13.14 -9.32
N GLU A 30 -9.44 -12.88 -10.59
CA GLU A 30 -8.10 -12.83 -11.15
C GLU A 30 -7.36 -11.55 -10.75
N PRO A 31 -6.08 -11.67 -10.36
CA PRO A 31 -5.26 -10.52 -10.04
C PRO A 31 -4.86 -9.75 -11.30
N ILE A 32 -4.77 -8.44 -11.15
CA ILE A 32 -4.19 -7.55 -12.15
C ILE A 32 -3.18 -6.62 -11.49
N VAL A 33 -2.17 -6.20 -12.25
CA VAL A 33 -1.21 -5.18 -11.81
C VAL A 33 -1.12 -4.12 -12.89
N TRP A 34 -1.41 -2.89 -12.52
CA TRP A 34 -1.29 -1.74 -13.42
C TRP A 34 0.01 -0.99 -13.18
N ASP A 35 0.53 -0.46 -14.28
CA ASP A 35 1.65 0.48 -14.33
C ASP A 35 1.31 1.67 -15.25
N ALA A 36 2.29 2.52 -15.52
CA ALA A 36 2.12 3.68 -16.38
C ALA A 36 1.74 3.34 -17.83
N ALA A 37 2.00 2.12 -18.30
CA ALA A 37 1.70 1.67 -19.65
C ALA A 37 0.30 1.04 -19.78
N ALA A 38 -0.38 0.79 -18.67
CA ALA A 38 -1.67 0.12 -18.64
C ALA A 38 -2.83 0.93 -19.26
N GLY A 39 -2.64 2.23 -19.53
CA GLY A 39 -3.69 3.10 -20.07
C GLY A 39 -4.76 3.50 -19.05
N VAL A 40 -4.68 3.02 -17.83
CA VAL A 40 -5.62 3.32 -16.74
C VAL A 40 -5.20 4.62 -16.05
N PRO A 41 -6.10 5.59 -15.82
CA PRO A 41 -5.78 6.78 -15.04
C PRO A 41 -5.31 6.41 -13.62
N LEU A 42 -4.21 7.02 -13.17
CA LEU A 42 -3.60 6.75 -11.85
C LEU A 42 -4.63 6.74 -10.71
N VAL A 43 -5.48 7.75 -10.66
CA VAL A 43 -6.50 7.88 -9.61
C VAL A 43 -7.51 6.72 -9.61
N ARG A 44 -7.82 6.16 -10.78
CA ARG A 44 -8.70 4.99 -10.90
C ARG A 44 -8.00 3.71 -10.43
N ALA A 45 -6.75 3.53 -10.81
CA ALA A 45 -5.95 2.40 -10.35
C ALA A 45 -5.82 2.40 -8.81
N VAL A 46 -5.49 3.56 -8.22
CA VAL A 46 -5.41 3.69 -6.75
C VAL A 46 -6.77 3.49 -6.07
N ALA A 47 -7.86 4.03 -6.66
CA ALA A 47 -9.19 3.83 -6.11
C ALA A 47 -9.59 2.36 -6.11
N ALA A 48 -9.33 1.65 -7.20
CA ALA A 48 -9.60 0.21 -7.32
C ALA A 48 -8.77 -0.60 -6.32
N SER A 49 -7.47 -0.34 -6.25
CA SER A 49 -6.53 -0.96 -5.30
C SER A 49 -6.84 -0.69 -3.82
N SER A 50 -7.75 0.23 -3.54
CA SER A 50 -8.20 0.59 -2.18
C SER A 50 -9.67 0.21 -1.92
N ALA A 51 -10.32 -0.49 -2.83
CA ALA A 51 -11.73 -0.87 -2.73
C ALA A 51 -11.90 -2.17 -1.94
N PHE A 52 -11.63 -2.11 -0.63
CA PHE A 52 -11.72 -3.30 0.25
C PHE A 52 -13.19 -3.68 0.49
N PRO A 53 -13.56 -4.96 0.29
CA PRO A 53 -14.92 -5.45 0.51
C PRO A 53 -15.45 -5.11 1.91
N GLY A 54 -16.67 -4.60 1.97
CA GLY A 54 -17.31 -4.17 3.21
C GLY A 54 -16.94 -2.75 3.67
N ALA A 55 -15.89 -2.15 3.10
CA ALA A 55 -15.53 -0.75 3.37
C ALA A 55 -15.85 0.18 2.20
N GLU A 56 -15.62 -0.29 0.97
CA GLU A 56 -15.82 0.50 -0.24
C GLU A 56 -16.42 -0.37 -1.36
N PRO A 57 -17.25 0.20 -2.25
CA PRO A 57 -17.74 -0.54 -3.40
C PRO A 57 -16.63 -0.79 -4.43
N PRO A 58 -16.75 -1.85 -5.27
CA PRO A 58 -15.83 -2.08 -6.37
C PRO A 58 -15.74 -0.88 -7.32
N VAL A 59 -14.56 -0.62 -7.85
CA VAL A 59 -14.31 0.47 -8.80
C VAL A 59 -14.38 -0.03 -10.23
N THR A 60 -15.14 0.66 -11.07
CA THR A 60 -15.21 0.34 -12.50
C THR A 60 -14.07 1.01 -13.26
N VAL A 61 -13.31 0.18 -13.99
CA VAL A 61 -12.26 0.59 -14.95
C VAL A 61 -12.55 -0.14 -16.25
N ASP A 62 -12.73 0.59 -17.33
CA ASP A 62 -12.99 0.06 -18.69
C ASP A 62 -14.10 -1.01 -18.73
N GLY A 63 -15.19 -0.76 -18.00
CA GLY A 63 -16.36 -1.64 -17.95
C GLY A 63 -16.24 -2.85 -17.02
N ARG A 64 -15.10 -3.11 -16.42
CA ARG A 64 -14.87 -4.18 -15.43
C ARG A 64 -14.79 -3.62 -14.01
N ARG A 65 -15.17 -4.41 -13.03
CA ARG A 65 -15.15 -4.02 -11.61
C ARG A 65 -13.95 -4.62 -10.89
N TYR A 66 -13.28 -3.81 -10.07
CA TYR A 66 -12.09 -4.22 -9.36
C TYR A 66 -12.18 -3.95 -7.87
N LEU A 67 -11.51 -4.79 -7.10
CA LEU A 67 -11.38 -4.77 -5.66
C LEU A 67 -9.92 -4.54 -5.24
N ASP A 68 -9.74 -4.32 -3.95
CA ASP A 68 -8.46 -4.05 -3.29
C ASP A 68 -7.37 -5.07 -3.64
N GLY A 69 -6.19 -4.56 -3.96
CA GLY A 69 -5.02 -5.36 -4.27
C GLY A 69 -4.49 -6.22 -3.11
N ALA A 70 -4.88 -5.92 -1.87
CA ALA A 70 -4.57 -6.77 -0.72
C ALA A 70 -5.23 -8.15 -0.78
N LEU A 71 -6.29 -8.30 -1.58
CA LEU A 71 -6.94 -9.60 -1.82
C LEU A 71 -6.11 -10.53 -2.71
N ARG A 72 -5.09 -10.01 -3.42
CA ARG A 72 -4.20 -10.82 -4.24
C ARG A 72 -3.22 -11.63 -3.38
N ASP A 73 -2.35 -10.96 -2.64
CA ASP A 73 -1.27 -11.59 -1.84
C ASP A 73 -0.91 -10.73 -0.62
N GLY A 74 -1.87 -10.03 -0.07
CA GLY A 74 -1.66 -9.20 1.11
C GLY A 74 -0.69 -8.06 0.89
N THR A 75 0.62 -8.28 1.12
CA THR A 75 1.66 -7.26 0.97
C THR A 75 2.14 -7.05 -0.46
N ASN A 76 1.87 -7.99 -1.36
CA ASN A 76 2.30 -7.95 -2.77
C ASN A 76 3.83 -7.76 -2.95
N THR A 77 4.63 -8.27 -2.01
CA THR A 77 6.10 -8.12 -2.03
C THR A 77 6.77 -8.90 -3.16
N ASP A 78 6.09 -9.88 -3.74
CA ASP A 78 6.52 -10.60 -4.94
C ASP A 78 6.72 -9.66 -6.14
N LEU A 79 5.96 -8.57 -6.21
CA LEU A 79 6.10 -7.54 -7.25
C LEU A 79 7.42 -6.75 -7.14
N ALA A 80 8.11 -6.83 -6.00
CA ALA A 80 9.41 -6.22 -5.79
C ALA A 80 10.58 -7.21 -6.03
N THR A 81 10.31 -8.37 -6.63
CA THR A 81 11.33 -9.38 -6.95
C THR A 81 12.47 -8.76 -7.77
N GLY A 82 13.71 -9.03 -7.36
CA GLY A 82 14.92 -8.47 -7.99
C GLY A 82 15.38 -7.13 -7.42
N ALA A 83 14.61 -6.50 -6.52
CA ALA A 83 15.07 -5.32 -5.81
C ALA A 83 16.18 -5.68 -4.79
N HIS A 84 17.20 -4.84 -4.67
CA HIS A 84 18.29 -5.05 -3.69
C HIS A 84 17.84 -4.86 -2.25
N THR A 85 16.86 -3.98 -2.04
CA THR A 85 16.30 -3.69 -0.72
C THR A 85 14.78 -3.60 -0.88
N VAL A 86 14.07 -4.40 -0.13
CA VAL A 86 12.60 -4.37 -0.07
C VAL A 86 12.18 -3.86 1.29
N VAL A 87 11.35 -2.82 1.30
CA VAL A 87 10.74 -2.26 2.51
C VAL A 87 9.24 -2.45 2.42
N VAL A 88 8.67 -3.08 3.42
CA VAL A 88 7.22 -3.28 3.54
C VAL A 88 6.70 -2.33 4.61
N ILE A 89 5.76 -1.46 4.26
CA ILE A 89 5.07 -0.61 5.23
C ILE A 89 3.68 -1.19 5.43
N ASP A 90 3.49 -1.92 6.53
CA ASP A 90 2.21 -2.53 6.88
C ASP A 90 1.82 -2.17 8.33
N PRO A 91 1.05 -1.11 8.53
CA PRO A 91 0.60 -0.71 9.86
C PRO A 91 -0.35 -1.73 10.51
N LEU A 92 -0.94 -2.64 9.74
CA LEU A 92 -1.87 -3.66 10.21
C LEU A 92 -1.27 -5.07 10.28
N ALA A 93 0.05 -5.21 10.15
CA ALA A 93 0.74 -6.50 10.19
C ALA A 93 0.42 -7.33 11.46
N HIS A 94 0.09 -6.67 12.57
CA HIS A 94 -0.31 -7.34 13.82
C HIS A 94 -1.63 -8.08 13.71
N ARG A 95 -2.55 -7.65 12.82
CA ARG A 95 -3.86 -8.32 12.61
C ARG A 95 -3.74 -9.54 11.72
N HIS A 96 -2.89 -9.45 10.72
CA HIS A 96 -2.77 -10.47 9.68
C HIS A 96 -1.28 -10.68 9.38
N PRO A 97 -0.60 -11.57 10.11
CA PRO A 97 0.75 -11.97 9.73
C PRO A 97 0.74 -12.43 8.27
N ARG A 98 1.43 -11.70 7.42
CA ARG A 98 1.46 -11.96 5.97
C ARG A 98 2.85 -12.42 5.58
N SER A 99 2.90 -13.27 4.56
CA SER A 99 4.17 -13.61 3.94
C SER A 99 4.81 -12.35 3.35
N THR A 100 6.06 -12.13 3.68
CA THR A 100 6.89 -11.13 3.03
C THR A 100 8.02 -11.84 2.30
N THR A 101 8.56 -11.23 1.26
CA THR A 101 9.76 -11.74 0.59
C THR A 101 10.90 -11.85 1.60
N ASP A 102 11.65 -12.93 1.55
CA ASP A 102 12.82 -13.16 2.43
C ASP A 102 13.77 -11.96 2.38
N GLY A 103 14.16 -11.47 3.55
CA GLY A 103 15.02 -10.30 3.69
C GLY A 103 14.34 -8.94 3.58
N ALA A 104 13.02 -8.88 3.38
CA ALA A 104 12.29 -7.61 3.40
C ALA A 104 12.31 -6.97 4.80
N HIS A 105 12.47 -5.65 4.85
CA HIS A 105 12.38 -4.90 6.10
C HIS A 105 10.94 -4.45 6.34
N LEU A 106 10.31 -4.98 7.40
CA LEU A 106 8.95 -4.62 7.78
C LEU A 106 8.93 -3.40 8.70
N VAL A 107 8.23 -2.36 8.28
CA VAL A 107 7.85 -1.21 9.10
C VAL A 107 6.40 -1.40 9.54
N ALA A 108 6.21 -1.87 10.76
CA ALA A 108 4.91 -2.14 11.37
C ALA A 108 4.57 -1.14 12.48
N ALA A 109 3.32 -1.09 12.88
CA ALA A 109 2.90 -0.37 14.08
C ALA A 109 3.49 -1.05 15.34
N ASP A 110 3.95 -0.24 16.29
CA ASP A 110 4.26 -0.75 17.64
C ASP A 110 2.99 -1.14 18.40
N PRO A 111 3.10 -1.87 19.54
CA PRO A 111 1.94 -2.33 20.28
C PRO A 111 1.00 -1.21 20.75
N GLY A 112 1.52 0.00 21.00
CA GLY A 112 0.72 1.16 21.38
C GLY A 112 -0.09 1.69 20.20
N THR A 113 0.58 1.92 19.07
CA THR A 113 -0.05 2.36 17.82
C THR A 113 -1.02 1.30 17.28
N ALA A 114 -0.68 0.02 17.38
CA ALA A 114 -1.55 -1.09 16.97
C ALA A 114 -2.89 -1.05 17.70
N ARG A 115 -2.90 -0.83 19.02
CA ARG A 115 -4.14 -0.67 19.80
C ARG A 115 -5.00 0.49 19.34
N LEU A 116 -4.39 1.62 18.93
CA LEU A 116 -5.13 2.76 18.37
C LEU A 116 -5.75 2.41 17.01
N LEU A 117 -5.02 1.66 16.17
CA LEU A 117 -5.52 1.18 14.88
C LEU A 117 -6.59 0.08 15.02
N ASP A 118 -6.65 -0.59 16.18
CA ASP A 118 -7.68 -1.58 16.51
C ASP A 118 -8.98 -0.95 17.04
N ALA A 119 -8.96 0.34 17.37
CA ALA A 119 -10.15 1.08 17.74
C ALA A 119 -11.15 1.15 16.58
N GLU A 120 -12.37 1.56 16.89
CA GLU A 120 -13.43 1.63 15.90
C GLU A 120 -13.06 2.53 14.73
N ARG A 121 -13.24 2.02 13.50
CA ARG A 121 -12.86 2.75 12.27
C ARG A 121 -13.58 4.07 12.07
N SER A 122 -14.70 4.26 12.76
CA SER A 122 -15.50 5.50 12.75
C SER A 122 -15.00 6.56 13.74
N ASP A 123 -14.01 6.24 14.60
CA ASP A 123 -13.47 7.16 15.58
C ASP A 123 -12.36 8.06 15.01
N PRO A 124 -12.64 9.35 14.69
CA PRO A 124 -11.63 10.27 14.15
C PRO A 124 -10.51 10.59 15.13
N GLU A 125 -10.76 10.50 16.46
CA GLU A 125 -9.74 10.77 17.48
C GLU A 125 -8.71 9.66 17.52
N ALA A 126 -9.15 8.39 17.42
CA ALA A 126 -8.26 7.24 17.33
C ALA A 126 -7.37 7.31 16.08
N TRP A 127 -7.91 7.72 14.93
CA TRP A 127 -7.14 7.92 13.72
C TRP A 127 -6.10 9.02 13.84
N THR A 128 -6.49 10.15 14.47
CA THR A 128 -5.57 11.26 14.72
C THR A 128 -4.44 10.83 15.67
N ALA A 129 -4.77 10.11 16.74
CA ALA A 129 -3.80 9.60 17.69
C ALA A 129 -2.82 8.59 17.03
N ALA A 130 -3.34 7.67 16.21
CA ALA A 130 -2.52 6.72 15.46
C ALA A 130 -1.56 7.41 14.49
N TYR A 131 -2.05 8.43 13.76
CA TYR A 131 -1.21 9.24 12.86
C TYR A 131 -0.08 9.96 13.62
N GLN A 132 -0.37 10.59 14.76
CA GLN A 132 0.64 11.28 15.56
C GLN A 132 1.68 10.29 16.15
N ALA A 133 1.23 9.12 16.59
CA ALA A 133 2.12 8.06 17.05
C ALA A 133 3.06 7.57 15.95
N GLY A 134 2.54 7.32 14.74
CA GLY A 134 3.33 6.95 13.58
C GLY A 134 4.34 8.03 13.19
N LYS A 135 3.92 9.30 13.20
CA LYS A 135 4.78 10.45 12.92
C LYS A 135 5.93 10.58 13.94
N ALA A 136 5.65 10.37 15.23
CA ALA A 136 6.68 10.41 16.27
C ALA A 136 7.76 9.33 16.08
N ARG A 137 7.41 8.17 15.53
CA ARG A 137 8.33 7.06 15.25
C ARG A 137 9.07 7.15 13.92
N ALA A 138 8.61 7.99 13.00
CA ALA A 138 9.15 8.05 11.63
C ALA A 138 10.67 8.29 11.61
N GLY A 139 11.21 9.08 12.55
CA GLY A 139 12.65 9.33 12.66
C GLY A 139 13.46 8.05 12.94
N ALA A 140 13.04 7.28 13.95
CA ALA A 140 13.71 6.01 14.30
C ALA A 140 13.61 4.98 13.17
N ALA A 141 12.42 4.83 12.55
CA ALA A 141 12.24 3.96 11.40
C ALA A 141 13.13 4.37 10.22
N ALA A 142 13.27 5.68 9.97
CA ALA A 142 14.14 6.18 8.92
C ALA A 142 15.64 5.89 9.19
N GLU A 143 16.09 5.93 10.44
CA GLU A 143 17.46 5.56 10.82
C GLU A 143 17.73 4.07 10.61
N GLU A 144 16.80 3.21 11.02
CA GLU A 144 16.88 1.77 10.78
C GLU A 144 16.94 1.45 9.29
N LEU A 145 16.12 2.14 8.48
CA LEU A 145 16.13 1.98 7.03
C LEU A 145 17.45 2.45 6.41
N ARG A 146 17.98 3.59 6.82
CA ARG A 146 19.27 4.09 6.32
C ARG A 146 20.42 3.13 6.61
N ALA A 147 20.43 2.50 7.78
CA ALA A 147 21.44 1.52 8.13
C ALA A 147 21.42 0.28 7.23
N ARG A 148 20.27 -0.06 6.66
CA ARG A 148 20.05 -1.23 5.77
C ARG A 148 20.05 -0.86 4.29
N TRP A 149 19.81 0.42 3.97
CA TRP A 149 19.74 0.89 2.60
C TRP A 149 21.11 0.84 1.94
N ARG A 150 21.25 -0.06 0.98
CA ARG A 150 22.42 -0.11 0.12
C ARG A 150 22.06 0.57 -1.20
N PRO A 151 22.68 1.70 -1.55
CA PRO A 151 22.48 2.26 -2.88
C PRO A 151 22.93 1.23 -3.91
N ALA A 152 22.19 1.15 -5.02
CA ALA A 152 22.65 0.35 -6.17
C ALA A 152 24.02 0.90 -6.55
N THR A 153 25.06 0.10 -6.38
CA THR A 153 26.38 0.44 -6.94
C THR A 153 26.22 0.41 -8.46
N ASP A 154 26.48 1.52 -9.11
CA ASP A 154 26.60 1.59 -10.56
C ASP A 154 27.45 0.41 -11.02
N ARG A 155 26.83 -0.52 -11.71
CA ARG A 155 27.60 -1.51 -12.47
C ARG A 155 28.07 -0.82 -13.73
N GLY A 156 29.36 -0.41 -13.71
CA GLY A 156 30.07 0.02 -14.90
C GLY A 156 30.06 -1.05 -15.99
#